data_5e678e64db1fe51c8e4d4698b3ff204d
#
_entry.id   5e678e64db1fe51c8e4d4698b3ff204d
#
_cell.length_a   1.000
_cell.length_b   1.000
_cell.length_c   1.000
_cell.angle_alpha   90.00
_cell.angle_beta   90.00
_cell.angle_gamma   90.00
#
_symmetry.space_group_name_H-M   'P 1'
#
loop_
_entity.id
_entity.type
_entity.pdbx_description
1 polymer ?
#
loop_
_entity_poly.entity_id
_entity_poly.type
_entity_poly.pdbx_seq_one_letter_code
_entity_poly.pdbx_strand_id
1 'polypeptide(L)'
;MTIKEFQEFIRSKYYARDSQRGTPGTFMWFVEEVGELASALAGDKQGDKAEEFADVFAWLCTLANINDVDLESAIAKYTAGNIRGFK
;
A
#
# COMPACT_ATOMS: atom_id res chain seq x y z
N MET A 1 -4.71 15.79 -0.61
CA MET A 1 -5.27 14.47 -0.25
C MET A 1 -4.45 13.86 0.87
N THR A 2 -5.11 13.36 1.90
CA THR A 2 -4.44 12.68 3.02
C THR A 2 -4.29 11.19 2.74
N ILE A 3 -3.48 10.51 3.54
CA ILE A 3 -3.36 9.06 3.48
C ILE A 3 -4.73 8.42 3.70
N LYS A 4 -5.48 8.91 4.69
CA LYS A 4 -6.81 8.39 4.99
C LYS A 4 -7.76 8.56 3.81
N GLU A 5 -7.75 9.71 3.17
CA GLU A 5 -8.60 9.97 2.02
C GLU A 5 -8.26 9.03 0.86
N PHE A 6 -6.99 8.80 0.60
CA PHE A 6 -6.60 7.87 -0.45
C PHE A 6 -7.00 6.44 -0.12
N GLN A 7 -6.78 6.01 1.10
CA GLN A 7 -7.18 4.68 1.54
C GLN A 7 -8.69 4.48 1.39
N GLU A 8 -9.47 5.49 1.76
CA GLU A 8 -10.94 5.45 1.60
C GLU A 8 -11.34 5.43 0.13
N PHE A 9 -10.62 6.15 -0.73
CA PHE A 9 -10.87 6.11 -2.17
C PHE A 9 -10.69 4.70 -2.72
N ILE A 10 -9.59 4.05 -2.36
CA ILE A 10 -9.32 2.66 -2.77
C ILE A 10 -10.42 1.73 -2.24
N ARG A 11 -10.83 1.90 -0.98
CA ARG A 11 -11.89 1.11 -0.39
C ARG A 11 -13.19 1.26 -1.16
N SER A 12 -13.57 2.49 -1.49
CA SER A 12 -14.85 2.75 -2.17
C SER A 12 -14.91 2.10 -3.55
N LYS A 13 -13.76 1.97 -4.23
CA LYS A 13 -13.71 1.40 -5.58
C LYS A 13 -13.59 -0.11 -5.58
N TYR A 14 -12.84 -0.69 -4.65
CA TYR A 14 -12.36 -2.06 -4.80
C TYR A 14 -12.69 -2.99 -3.65
N TYR A 15 -13.29 -2.51 -2.55
CA TYR A 15 -13.41 -3.31 -1.33
C TYR A 15 -14.13 -4.64 -1.54
N ALA A 16 -15.21 -4.66 -2.30
CA ALA A 16 -15.98 -5.88 -2.51
C ALA A 16 -15.12 -6.95 -3.17
N ARG A 17 -14.40 -6.57 -4.22
CA ARG A 17 -13.51 -7.49 -4.96
C ARG A 17 -12.31 -7.89 -4.11
N ASP A 18 -11.74 -6.92 -3.40
CA ASP A 18 -10.57 -7.16 -2.55
C ASP A 18 -10.91 -8.10 -1.40
N SER A 19 -12.05 -7.90 -0.75
CA SER A 19 -12.52 -8.77 0.34
C SER A 19 -12.76 -10.19 -0.15
N GLN A 20 -13.33 -10.33 -1.35
CA GLN A 20 -13.60 -11.64 -1.92
C GLN A 20 -12.31 -12.39 -2.24
N ARG A 21 -11.29 -11.68 -2.74
CA ARG A 21 -9.97 -12.28 -3.01
C ARG A 21 -9.28 -12.70 -1.71
N GLY A 22 -9.45 -11.92 -0.65
CA GLY A 22 -8.89 -12.20 0.67
C GLY A 22 -7.42 -11.84 0.80
N THR A 23 -6.93 -11.94 2.02
CA THR A 23 -5.58 -11.51 2.36
C THR A 23 -4.48 -12.31 1.64
N PRO A 24 -4.50 -13.65 1.57
CA PRO A 24 -3.40 -14.36 0.92
C PRO A 24 -3.22 -14.00 -0.54
N GLY A 25 -4.31 -13.98 -1.31
CA GLY A 25 -4.24 -13.62 -2.73
C GLY A 25 -3.84 -12.17 -2.95
N THR A 26 -4.33 -11.29 -2.11
CA THR A 26 -3.99 -9.86 -2.19
C THR A 26 -2.53 -9.65 -1.84
N PHE A 27 -2.01 -10.35 -0.85
CA PHE A 27 -0.60 -10.22 -0.48
C PHE A 27 0.32 -10.68 -1.62
N MET A 28 -0.05 -11.74 -2.32
CA MET A 28 0.73 -12.19 -3.48
C MET A 28 0.80 -11.12 -4.56
N TRP A 29 -0.31 -10.44 -4.85
CA TRP A 29 -0.31 -9.33 -5.79
C TRP A 29 0.56 -8.17 -5.30
N PHE A 30 0.48 -7.88 -4.00
CA PHE A 30 1.32 -6.85 -3.41
C PHE A 30 2.81 -7.17 -3.61
N VAL A 31 3.21 -8.42 -3.37
CA VAL A 31 4.61 -8.84 -3.55
C VAL A 31 5.02 -8.72 -5.02
N GLU A 32 4.13 -9.04 -5.95
CA GLU A 32 4.42 -8.87 -7.37
C GLU A 32 4.68 -7.40 -7.71
N GLU A 33 3.88 -6.49 -7.17
CA GLU A 33 4.08 -5.07 -7.40
C GLU A 33 5.39 -4.57 -6.78
N VAL A 34 5.77 -5.11 -5.64
CA VAL A 34 7.07 -4.81 -5.03
C VAL A 34 8.20 -5.24 -5.97
N GLY A 35 8.05 -6.39 -6.64
CA GLY A 35 9.01 -6.83 -7.64
C GLY A 35 9.11 -5.88 -8.82
N GLU A 36 7.98 -5.37 -9.29
CA GLU A 36 7.97 -4.40 -10.37
C GLU A 36 8.63 -3.08 -9.96
N LEU A 37 8.40 -2.66 -8.70
CA LEU A 37 9.10 -1.51 -8.16
C LEU A 37 10.61 -1.74 -8.15
N ALA A 38 11.04 -2.92 -7.74
CA ALA A 38 12.47 -3.24 -7.73
C ALA A 38 13.08 -3.11 -9.14
N SER A 39 12.37 -3.61 -10.15
CA SER A 39 12.81 -3.48 -11.54
C SER A 39 12.89 -2.03 -11.99
N ALA A 40 11.90 -1.22 -11.63
CA ALA A 40 11.89 0.19 -11.96
C ALA A 40 13.05 0.94 -11.29
N LEU A 41 13.35 0.59 -10.04
CA LEU A 41 14.43 1.22 -9.29
C LEU A 41 15.80 0.87 -9.87
N ALA A 42 15.93 -0.27 -10.52
CA ALA A 42 17.17 -0.65 -11.21
C ALA A 42 17.36 0.12 -12.52
N GLY A 43 16.30 0.73 -13.05
CA GLY A 43 16.37 1.55 -14.24
C GLY A 43 16.61 3.02 -13.92
N ASP A 44 16.54 3.86 -14.96
CA ASP A 44 16.81 5.28 -14.82
C ASP A 44 15.64 6.19 -15.23
N LYS A 45 14.47 5.61 -15.51
CA LYS A 45 13.29 6.37 -15.89
C LYS A 45 12.48 6.74 -14.65
N GLN A 46 12.53 8.01 -14.28
CA GLN A 46 11.87 8.51 -13.08
C GLN A 46 10.35 8.30 -13.11
N GLY A 47 9.73 8.42 -14.30
CA GLY A 47 8.28 8.21 -14.42
C GLY A 47 7.86 6.78 -14.08
N ASP A 48 8.67 5.79 -14.48
CA ASP A 48 8.39 4.40 -14.15
C ASP A 48 8.47 4.17 -12.64
N LYS A 49 9.43 4.80 -11.99
CA LYS A 49 9.60 4.67 -10.54
C LYS A 49 8.37 5.23 -9.80
N ALA A 50 7.92 6.42 -10.19
CA ALA A 50 6.76 7.05 -9.56
C ALA A 50 5.51 6.18 -9.71
N GLU A 51 5.31 5.61 -10.91
CA GLU A 51 4.17 4.74 -11.18
C GLU A 51 4.19 3.51 -10.28
N GLU A 52 5.34 2.86 -10.15
CA GLU A 52 5.43 1.64 -9.33
C GLU A 52 5.32 1.94 -7.84
N PHE A 53 5.83 3.07 -7.38
CA PHE A 53 5.58 3.49 -6.00
C PHE A 53 4.08 3.65 -5.74
N ALA A 54 3.37 4.27 -6.68
CA ALA A 54 1.93 4.46 -6.54
C ALA A 54 1.19 3.13 -6.49
N ASP A 55 1.57 2.18 -7.35
CA ASP A 55 0.93 0.86 -7.39
C ASP A 55 1.18 0.09 -6.10
N VAL A 56 2.40 0.09 -5.59
CA VAL A 56 2.72 -0.57 -4.32
C VAL A 56 1.91 0.04 -3.18
N PHE A 57 1.80 1.36 -3.15
CA PHE A 57 1.03 2.02 -2.10
C PHE A 57 -0.46 1.70 -2.19
N ALA A 58 -1.00 1.67 -3.41
CA ALA A 58 -2.41 1.32 -3.61
C ALA A 58 -2.70 -0.11 -3.13
N TRP A 59 -1.84 -1.06 -3.43
CA TRP A 59 -2.00 -2.44 -2.95
C TRP A 59 -1.85 -2.55 -1.45
N LEU A 60 -0.97 -1.71 -0.85
CA LEU A 60 -0.86 -1.65 0.61
C LEU A 60 -2.17 -1.15 1.22
N CYS A 61 -2.78 -0.14 0.62
CA CYS A 61 -4.09 0.35 1.08
C CYS A 61 -5.16 -0.74 0.99
N THR A 62 -5.15 -1.52 -0.09
CA THR A 62 -6.07 -2.64 -0.25
C THR A 62 -5.91 -3.66 0.88
N LEU A 63 -4.66 -4.03 1.20
CA LEU A 63 -4.40 -4.95 2.32
C LEU A 63 -4.89 -4.38 3.64
N ALA A 64 -4.62 -3.11 3.89
CA ALA A 64 -5.06 -2.47 5.12
C ALA A 64 -6.58 -2.46 5.21
N ASN A 65 -7.27 -2.16 4.10
CA ASN A 65 -8.73 -2.11 4.08
C ASN A 65 -9.36 -3.45 4.46
N ILE A 66 -8.87 -4.55 3.90
CA ILE A 66 -9.47 -5.86 4.17
C ILE A 66 -9.04 -6.44 5.51
N ASN A 67 -8.09 -5.81 6.18
CA ASN A 67 -7.65 -6.21 7.53
C ASN A 67 -8.05 -5.17 8.58
N ASP A 68 -8.89 -4.21 8.23
CA ASP A 68 -9.42 -3.19 9.14
C ASP A 68 -8.33 -2.36 9.82
N VAL A 69 -7.28 -2.03 9.08
CA VAL A 69 -6.20 -1.19 9.57
C VAL A 69 -6.31 0.19 8.91
N ASP A 70 -6.39 1.23 9.73
CA ASP A 70 -6.33 2.62 9.27
C ASP A 70 -4.86 3.03 9.22
N LEU A 71 -4.34 3.20 8.00
CA LEU A 71 -2.92 3.49 7.80
C LEU A 71 -2.50 4.82 8.43
N GLU A 72 -3.33 5.84 8.32
CA GLU A 72 -3.01 7.14 8.89
C GLU A 72 -2.84 7.06 10.40
N SER A 73 -3.70 6.32 11.08
CA SER A 73 -3.54 6.06 12.52
C SER A 73 -2.33 5.20 12.82
N ALA A 74 -2.09 4.18 11.97
CA ALA A 74 -0.99 3.25 12.19
C ALA A 74 0.37 3.95 12.16
N ILE A 75 0.57 4.90 11.23
CA ILE A 75 1.84 5.60 11.10
C ILE A 75 2.11 6.58 12.24
N ALA A 76 1.11 6.82 13.09
CA ALA A 76 1.30 7.72 14.24
C ALA A 76 2.39 7.22 15.19
N LYS A 77 2.71 5.93 15.17
CA LYS A 77 3.83 5.41 15.97
C LYS A 77 5.15 6.13 15.66
N TYR A 78 5.32 6.60 14.42
CA TYR A 78 6.54 7.32 14.04
C TYR A 78 6.46 8.79 14.43
N THR A 79 5.31 9.43 14.19
CA THR A 79 5.15 10.84 14.45
C THR A 79 5.01 11.16 15.95
N ALA A 80 4.53 10.22 16.75
CA ALA A 80 4.40 10.37 18.19
C ALA A 80 5.66 9.97 18.97
N GLY A 81 6.75 9.64 18.28
CA GLY A 81 8.00 9.26 18.91
C GLY A 81 8.03 7.81 19.43
N ASN A 82 7.04 7.02 19.12
CA ASN A 82 6.90 5.65 19.62
C ASN A 82 7.41 4.63 18.60
N ILE A 83 8.62 4.85 18.11
CA ILE A 83 9.18 4.09 17.00
C ILE A 83 9.73 2.76 17.48
N ARG A 84 9.12 1.67 17.02
CA ARG A 84 9.55 0.31 17.32
C ARG A 84 9.68 -0.48 16.03
N GLY A 85 10.72 -1.32 15.98
CA GLY A 85 10.91 -2.21 14.85
C GLY A 85 11.41 -1.55 13.58
N PHE A 86 11.73 -0.27 13.63
CA PHE A 86 12.32 0.42 12.48
C PHE A 86 13.83 0.17 12.47
N LYS A 87 14.36 -0.14 11.32
CA LYS A 87 15.77 -0.54 11.17
C LYS A 87 16.71 0.62 10.99
#